data_f1fd21d5348dfb7b0dbbae18affd2bc1
#
_entry.id   f1fd21d5348dfb7b0dbbae18affd2bc1
#
_cell.length_a   1.000
_cell.length_b   1.000
_cell.length_c   1.000
_cell.angle_alpha   90.00
_cell.angle_beta   90.00
_cell.angle_gamma   90.00
#
_symmetry.space_group_name_H-M   'P 1'
#
loop_
_entity.id
_entity.type
_entity.pdbx_description
1 polymer ?
#
loop_
_entity_poly.entity_id
_entity_poly.type
_entity_poly.pdbx_seq_one_letter_code
_entity_poly.pdbx_strand_id
1 'polypeptide(L)'
;RDGWPNDVAFAPAAGADDVLKQAKLYHSISEATKTISLLFATTARKRVIGTKSLSIFKAIEKSFEHVVNGGNVGFLFGPEQSGLSNDDVVQADYTVSIPINKEFSSLNISQAVLLICWEWNKIKMSFLNDDKNLVKINKKLKKSTELSNVGDREYFYKQLDELLTKSGFFYSSEMAPVVKRNIRSLFNRASLTHQDLRTLHGIIRSCLLYTSDAADDD
;
A
#
# COMPACT_ATOMS: atom_id res chain seq x y z
N ARG A 1 -0.09 7.11 -23.82
CA ARG A 1 0.29 5.92 -23.03
C ARG A 1 0.74 4.79 -23.95
N ASP A 2 0.36 4.87 -25.19
CA ASP A 2 0.85 3.98 -26.22
C ASP A 2 2.31 4.33 -26.51
N GLY A 3 3.17 3.31 -26.48
CA GLY A 3 4.60 3.48 -26.77
C GLY A 3 5.50 3.83 -25.58
N TRP A 4 5.15 3.45 -24.35
CA TRP A 4 6.11 3.47 -23.23
C TRP A 4 6.93 2.18 -23.19
N PRO A 5 8.25 2.23 -22.92
CA PRO A 5 9.09 3.44 -22.87
C PRO A 5 9.31 4.03 -24.29
N ASN A 6 9.53 5.36 -24.37
CA ASN A 6 9.79 6.04 -25.64
C ASN A 6 11.00 6.99 -25.49
N ASP A 7 11.61 7.32 -26.62
CA ASP A 7 12.83 8.16 -26.68
C ASP A 7 12.61 9.57 -26.08
N VAL A 8 11.37 10.08 -26.16
CA VAL A 8 11.02 11.40 -25.60
C VAL A 8 11.14 11.41 -24.07
N ALA A 9 10.92 10.28 -23.41
CA ALA A 9 11.04 10.17 -21.96
C ALA A 9 12.50 10.13 -21.49
N PHE A 10 13.44 9.68 -22.34
CA PHE A 10 14.85 9.61 -21.99
C PHE A 10 15.55 10.96 -22.10
N ALA A 11 15.13 11.84 -23.01
CA ALA A 11 15.75 13.14 -23.21
C ALA A 11 15.82 14.00 -21.91
N PRO A 12 14.74 14.14 -21.12
CA PRO A 12 14.77 14.88 -19.85
C PRO A 12 15.29 14.08 -18.64
N ALA A 13 15.70 12.82 -18.83
CA ALA A 13 16.05 11.94 -17.70
C ALA A 13 17.37 12.32 -16.99
N ALA A 14 18.17 13.21 -17.58
CA ALA A 14 19.39 13.77 -16.96
C ALA A 14 20.32 12.71 -16.34
N GLY A 15 20.52 11.58 -17.04
CA GLY A 15 21.37 10.48 -16.59
C GLY A 15 20.64 9.43 -15.70
N ALA A 16 19.35 9.59 -15.47
CA ALA A 16 18.53 8.60 -14.74
C ALA A 16 17.90 7.54 -15.65
N ASP A 17 18.53 7.21 -16.78
CA ASP A 17 18.04 6.26 -17.78
C ASP A 17 17.72 4.89 -17.20
N ASP A 18 18.50 4.45 -16.21
CA ASP A 18 18.29 3.14 -15.59
C ASP A 18 16.97 3.04 -14.82
N VAL A 19 16.46 4.15 -14.27
CA VAL A 19 15.14 4.21 -13.65
C VAL A 19 14.06 3.97 -14.69
N LEU A 20 14.19 4.60 -15.87
CA LEU A 20 13.24 4.45 -16.96
C LEU A 20 13.28 3.04 -17.57
N LYS A 21 14.47 2.47 -17.76
CA LYS A 21 14.65 1.10 -18.28
C LYS A 21 14.04 0.04 -17.35
N GLN A 22 14.04 0.29 -16.03
CA GLN A 22 13.46 -0.61 -15.04
C GLN A 22 11.97 -0.38 -14.83
N ALA A 23 11.40 0.70 -15.36
CA ALA A 23 9.97 0.97 -15.22
C ALA A 23 9.13 -0.10 -15.91
N LYS A 24 8.12 -0.59 -15.21
CA LYS A 24 7.21 -1.64 -15.68
C LYS A 24 5.81 -1.10 -15.82
N LEU A 25 5.11 -1.56 -16.84
CA LEU A 25 3.69 -1.29 -17.04
C LEU A 25 2.85 -2.40 -16.43
N TYR A 26 1.81 -2.02 -15.72
CA TYR A 26 0.84 -2.94 -15.12
C TYR A 26 -0.57 -2.50 -15.46
N HIS A 27 -1.50 -3.45 -15.53
CA HIS A 27 -2.92 -3.17 -15.81
C HIS A 27 -3.70 -2.74 -14.57
N SER A 28 -3.18 -3.04 -13.39
CA SER A 28 -3.82 -2.69 -12.10
C SER A 28 -2.81 -2.36 -11.01
N ILE A 29 -3.26 -1.59 -10.00
CA ILE A 29 -2.48 -1.32 -8.80
C ILE A 29 -2.18 -2.62 -8.05
N SER A 30 -3.15 -3.51 -7.91
CA SER A 30 -2.99 -4.79 -7.25
C SER A 30 -1.85 -5.62 -7.86
N GLU A 31 -1.75 -5.65 -9.19
CA GLU A 31 -0.64 -6.32 -9.89
C GLU A 31 0.71 -5.63 -9.62
N ALA A 32 0.74 -4.30 -9.73
CA ALA A 32 1.96 -3.50 -9.52
C ALA A 32 2.50 -3.59 -8.09
N THR A 33 1.62 -3.77 -7.11
CA THR A 33 1.96 -3.74 -5.68
C THR A 33 2.04 -5.12 -5.04
N LYS A 34 1.88 -6.18 -5.80
CA LYS A 34 1.77 -7.56 -5.31
C LYS A 34 2.87 -7.95 -4.31
N THR A 35 4.10 -7.51 -4.53
CA THR A 35 5.27 -7.82 -3.69
C THR A 35 5.59 -6.74 -2.64
N ILE A 36 4.79 -5.68 -2.58
CA ILE A 36 4.97 -4.60 -1.61
C ILE A 36 4.37 -5.02 -0.27
N SER A 37 5.13 -4.89 0.81
CA SER A 37 4.68 -5.21 2.17
C SER A 37 4.29 -3.97 2.99
N LEU A 38 4.68 -2.77 2.55
CA LEU A 38 4.26 -1.50 3.14
C LEU A 38 3.95 -0.49 2.03
N LEU A 39 2.67 -0.16 1.87
CA LEU A 39 2.17 0.68 0.78
C LEU A 39 1.62 2.01 1.31
N PHE A 40 2.04 3.11 0.69
CA PHE A 40 1.58 4.46 0.99
C PHE A 40 0.82 5.05 -0.19
N ALA A 41 -0.29 5.75 0.07
CA ALA A 41 -1.03 6.51 -0.93
C ALA A 41 -0.86 8.00 -0.69
N THR A 42 -0.31 8.74 -1.67
CA THR A 42 -0.17 10.20 -1.57
C THR A 42 -1.50 10.88 -1.85
N THR A 43 -1.91 11.80 -0.98
CA THR A 43 -3.17 12.52 -1.16
C THR A 43 -3.09 13.92 -0.58
N ALA A 44 -3.60 14.91 -1.34
CA ALA A 44 -3.80 16.26 -0.85
C ALA A 44 -5.13 16.43 -0.06
N ARG A 45 -6.07 15.48 -0.23
CA ARG A 45 -7.40 15.56 0.37
C ARG A 45 -7.44 14.77 1.68
N LYS A 46 -8.04 15.38 2.73
CA LYS A 46 -8.46 14.61 3.91
C LYS A 46 -9.60 13.69 3.51
N ARG A 47 -9.38 12.39 3.58
CA ARG A 47 -10.40 11.38 3.23
C ARG A 47 -10.89 10.68 4.48
N VAL A 48 -12.21 10.48 4.57
CA VAL A 48 -12.85 9.74 5.67
C VAL A 48 -12.95 8.27 5.25
N ILE A 49 -11.79 7.60 5.04
CA ILE A 49 -11.77 6.20 4.59
C ILE A 49 -11.20 5.27 5.69
N GLY A 50 -10.98 5.82 6.89
CA GLY A 50 -10.42 5.05 8.01
C GLY A 50 -8.91 4.73 7.90
N THR A 51 -8.24 5.07 6.79
CA THR A 51 -6.79 4.89 6.64
C THR A 51 -6.04 5.94 7.46
N LYS A 52 -5.03 5.52 8.23
CA LYS A 52 -4.21 6.43 9.03
C LYS A 52 -3.40 7.36 8.12
N SER A 53 -3.46 8.67 8.39
CA SER A 53 -2.67 9.67 7.66
C SER A 53 -1.36 9.98 8.39
N LEU A 54 -0.28 10.01 7.65
CA LEU A 54 1.06 10.37 8.12
C LEU A 54 1.55 11.64 7.42
N SER A 55 2.39 12.41 8.11
CA SER A 55 3.22 13.40 7.45
C SER A 55 4.27 12.72 6.59
N ILE A 56 4.77 13.42 5.56
CA ILE A 56 5.84 12.89 4.69
C ILE A 56 7.03 12.39 5.52
N PHE A 57 7.48 13.15 6.52
CA PHE A 57 8.59 12.77 7.37
C PHE A 57 8.36 11.41 8.07
N LYS A 58 7.21 11.23 8.75
CA LYS A 58 6.87 9.97 9.43
C LYS A 58 6.69 8.80 8.47
N ALA A 59 6.17 9.07 7.28
CA ALA A 59 6.03 8.04 6.25
C ALA A 59 7.40 7.55 5.77
N ILE A 60 8.34 8.47 5.53
CA ILE A 60 9.68 8.12 5.08
C ILE A 60 10.50 7.44 6.19
N GLU A 61 10.41 7.92 7.43
CA GLU A 61 11.04 7.27 8.59
C GLU A 61 10.58 5.81 8.70
N LYS A 62 9.27 5.58 8.66
CA LYS A 62 8.68 4.24 8.70
C LYS A 62 9.08 3.39 7.49
N SER A 63 9.11 3.98 6.30
CA SER A 63 9.56 3.33 5.07
C SER A 63 11.00 2.87 5.17
N PHE A 64 11.87 3.75 5.65
CA PHE A 64 13.28 3.46 5.79
C PHE A 64 13.52 2.34 6.81
N GLU A 65 12.87 2.39 7.96
CA GLU A 65 12.91 1.31 8.97
C GLU A 65 12.44 -0.03 8.37
N HIS A 66 11.37 -0.01 7.57
CA HIS A 66 10.82 -1.21 6.93
C HIS A 66 11.79 -1.82 5.91
N VAL A 67 12.40 -1.00 5.05
CA VAL A 67 13.41 -1.44 4.06
C VAL A 67 14.66 -2.00 4.74
N VAL A 68 15.15 -1.34 5.80
CA VAL A 68 16.29 -1.83 6.59
C VAL A 68 16.01 -3.21 7.20
N ASN A 69 14.75 -3.51 7.50
CA ASN A 69 14.32 -4.82 8.00
C ASN A 69 13.98 -5.82 6.87
N GLY A 70 14.32 -5.53 5.61
CA GLY A 70 14.16 -6.44 4.47
C GLY A 70 12.79 -6.38 3.79
N GLY A 71 11.91 -5.44 4.18
CA GLY A 71 10.60 -5.27 3.56
C GLY A 71 10.64 -4.42 2.29
N ASN A 72 9.62 -4.56 1.45
CA ASN A 72 9.42 -3.78 0.24
C ASN A 72 8.43 -2.65 0.48
N VAL A 73 8.76 -1.44 0.05
CA VAL A 73 7.94 -0.22 0.21
C VAL A 73 7.51 0.32 -1.14
N GLY A 74 6.27 0.78 -1.21
CA GLY A 74 5.72 1.46 -2.38
C GLY A 74 5.00 2.76 -2.02
N PHE A 75 5.03 3.72 -2.94
CA PHE A 75 4.26 4.95 -2.88
C PHE A 75 3.38 5.07 -4.12
N LEU A 76 2.07 5.22 -3.91
CA LEU A 76 1.10 5.46 -4.96
C LEU A 76 0.94 6.96 -5.18
N PHE A 77 1.00 7.35 -6.44
CA PHE A 77 0.68 8.69 -6.91
C PHE A 77 -0.48 8.60 -7.90
N GLY A 78 -1.46 9.46 -7.77
CA GLY A 78 -2.60 9.51 -8.68
C GLY A 78 -2.35 10.46 -9.85
N PRO A 79 -3.23 10.41 -10.87
CA PRO A 79 -3.24 11.39 -11.96
C PRO A 79 -3.38 12.83 -11.42
N GLU A 80 -2.77 13.82 -12.08
CA GLU A 80 -2.74 15.21 -11.62
C GLU A 80 -4.14 15.82 -11.47
N GLN A 81 -5.06 15.47 -12.35
CA GLN A 81 -6.41 16.06 -12.36
C GLN A 81 -7.33 15.46 -11.30
N SER A 82 -7.31 14.13 -11.12
CA SER A 82 -8.27 13.42 -10.26
C SER A 82 -7.67 12.93 -8.95
N GLY A 83 -6.34 12.74 -8.91
CA GLY A 83 -5.66 12.04 -7.83
C GLY A 83 -6.04 10.55 -7.77
N LEU A 84 -5.67 9.88 -6.71
CA LEU A 84 -6.07 8.48 -6.45
C LEU A 84 -7.58 8.40 -6.17
N SER A 85 -8.23 7.35 -6.62
CA SER A 85 -9.61 7.03 -6.24
C SER A 85 -9.69 6.54 -4.78
N ASN A 86 -10.90 6.40 -4.24
CA ASN A 86 -11.06 5.81 -2.92
C ASN A 86 -10.66 4.33 -2.90
N ASP A 87 -10.91 3.62 -4.00
CA ASP A 87 -10.55 2.20 -4.14
C ASP A 87 -9.02 2.01 -4.27
N ASP A 88 -8.30 2.99 -4.82
CA ASP A 88 -6.85 2.99 -4.82
C ASP A 88 -6.28 3.23 -3.41
N VAL A 89 -6.84 4.20 -2.70
CA VAL A 89 -6.36 4.59 -1.36
C VAL A 89 -6.57 3.50 -0.33
N VAL A 90 -7.64 2.72 -0.39
CA VAL A 90 -7.88 1.63 0.58
C VAL A 90 -6.96 0.43 0.39
N GLN A 91 -6.23 0.34 -0.72
CA GLN A 91 -5.18 -0.66 -0.91
C GLN A 91 -3.93 -0.35 -0.10
N ALA A 92 -3.73 0.93 0.27
CA ALA A 92 -2.56 1.38 1.02
C ALA A 92 -2.74 1.21 2.54
N ASP A 93 -1.62 0.97 3.22
CA ASP A 93 -1.55 0.88 4.69
C ASP A 93 -1.71 2.26 5.34
N TYR A 94 -1.18 3.30 4.68
CA TYR A 94 -1.20 4.69 5.15
C TYR A 94 -1.48 5.66 4.00
N THR A 95 -2.11 6.77 4.33
CA THR A 95 -2.08 7.94 3.45
C THR A 95 -0.94 8.88 3.85
N VAL A 96 -0.35 9.53 2.86
CA VAL A 96 0.70 10.53 3.06
C VAL A 96 0.22 11.88 2.57
N SER A 97 0.26 12.86 3.46
CA SER A 97 -0.04 14.25 3.12
C SER A 97 1.25 15.06 3.09
N ILE A 98 1.48 15.75 1.97
CA ILE A 98 2.55 16.74 1.83
C ILE A 98 1.94 18.08 2.22
N PRO A 99 2.48 18.79 3.24
CA PRO A 99 1.96 20.07 3.63
C PRO A 99 2.25 21.11 2.54
N ILE A 100 1.17 21.72 2.04
CA ILE A 100 1.19 22.75 1.00
C ILE A 100 0.29 23.92 1.40
N ASN A 101 0.38 25.04 0.68
CA ASN A 101 -0.51 26.16 0.88
C ASN A 101 -1.97 25.73 0.70
N LYS A 102 -2.85 26.16 1.60
CA LYS A 102 -4.29 25.82 1.57
C LYS A 102 -5.00 26.37 0.33
N GLU A 103 -4.51 27.48 -0.22
CA GLU A 103 -5.07 28.11 -1.41
C GLU A 103 -4.69 27.34 -2.71
N PHE A 104 -3.59 26.60 -2.70
CA PHE A 104 -3.11 25.80 -3.82
C PHE A 104 -2.93 24.35 -3.36
N SER A 105 -4.04 23.63 -3.28
CA SER A 105 -4.12 22.33 -2.60
C SER A 105 -3.60 21.14 -3.43
N SER A 106 -3.00 21.34 -4.62
CA SER A 106 -2.43 20.29 -5.43
C SER A 106 -0.99 20.59 -5.82
N LEU A 107 -0.13 19.56 -5.75
CA LEU A 107 1.21 19.59 -6.31
C LEU A 107 1.21 18.88 -7.67
N ASN A 108 2.05 19.36 -8.57
CA ASN A 108 2.43 18.58 -9.74
C ASN A 108 3.06 17.25 -9.27
N ILE A 109 2.76 16.16 -9.97
CA ILE A 109 3.21 14.81 -9.58
C ILE A 109 4.74 14.73 -9.48
N SER A 110 5.47 15.36 -10.40
CA SER A 110 6.94 15.37 -10.38
C SER A 110 7.49 16.05 -9.13
N GLN A 111 6.83 17.13 -8.66
CA GLN A 111 7.20 17.82 -7.42
C GLN A 111 6.92 16.93 -6.20
N ALA A 112 5.78 16.24 -6.18
CA ALA A 112 5.44 15.32 -5.09
C ALA A 112 6.44 14.16 -5.01
N VAL A 113 6.81 13.57 -6.13
CA VAL A 113 7.84 12.52 -6.23
C VAL A 113 9.19 13.05 -5.74
N LEU A 114 9.59 14.23 -6.20
CA LEU A 114 10.85 14.85 -5.79
C LEU A 114 10.94 15.05 -4.28
N LEU A 115 9.87 15.54 -3.65
CA LEU A 115 9.83 15.75 -2.21
C LEU A 115 9.97 14.44 -1.42
N ILE A 116 9.32 13.38 -1.86
CA ILE A 116 9.45 12.06 -1.25
C ILE A 116 10.87 11.52 -1.40
N CYS A 117 11.45 11.61 -2.60
CA CYS A 117 12.83 11.18 -2.85
C CYS A 117 13.84 12.00 -2.05
N TRP A 118 13.59 13.31 -1.90
CA TRP A 118 14.44 14.20 -1.11
C TRP A 118 14.43 13.82 0.39
N GLU A 119 13.25 13.64 0.97
CA GLU A 119 13.13 13.24 2.37
C GLU A 119 13.75 11.84 2.61
N TRP A 120 13.56 10.91 1.67
CA TRP A 120 14.22 9.61 1.70
C TRP A 120 15.75 9.75 1.74
N ASN A 121 16.31 10.57 0.83
CA ASN A 121 17.75 10.76 0.77
C ASN A 121 18.31 11.40 2.04
N LYS A 122 17.60 12.35 2.65
CA LYS A 122 17.99 12.97 3.93
C LYS A 122 18.12 11.92 5.04
N ILE A 123 17.10 11.05 5.19
CA ILE A 123 17.13 9.99 6.21
C ILE A 123 18.26 8.99 5.92
N LYS A 124 18.41 8.58 4.65
CA LYS A 124 19.49 7.68 4.22
C LYS A 124 20.87 8.25 4.56
N MET A 125 21.12 9.51 4.25
CA MET A 125 22.40 10.17 4.55
C MET A 125 22.64 10.30 6.06
N SER A 126 21.64 10.71 6.82
CA SER A 126 21.72 10.76 8.29
C SER A 126 22.03 9.39 8.90
N PHE A 127 21.44 8.33 8.34
CA PHE A 127 21.62 6.97 8.80
C PHE A 127 23.03 6.43 8.49
N LEU A 128 23.57 6.71 7.30
CA LEU A 128 24.90 6.27 6.88
C LEU A 128 26.02 6.98 7.64
N ASN A 129 25.77 8.18 8.15
CA ASN A 129 26.74 8.97 8.92
C ASN A 129 26.80 8.57 10.41
N ASP A 130 25.98 7.62 10.88
CA ASP A 130 25.97 7.15 12.26
C ASP A 130 26.38 5.67 12.33
N ASP A 131 27.65 5.42 12.66
CA ASP A 131 28.23 4.06 12.78
C ASP A 131 27.48 3.15 13.77
N LYS A 132 26.79 3.73 14.78
CA LYS A 132 25.96 2.96 15.72
C LYS A 132 24.72 2.37 15.08
N ASN A 133 24.23 2.95 14.00
CA ASN A 133 23.05 2.47 13.29
C ASN A 133 23.34 1.22 12.47
N LEU A 134 24.54 1.09 11.90
CA LEU A 134 24.97 -0.10 11.17
C LEU A 134 25.00 -1.36 12.06
N VAL A 135 25.36 -1.19 13.34
CA VAL A 135 25.36 -2.29 14.33
C VAL A 135 23.95 -2.69 14.74
N LYS A 136 23.00 -1.74 14.79
CA LYS A 136 21.59 -2.00 15.14
C LYS A 136 20.85 -2.78 14.06
N ILE A 137 21.17 -2.57 12.77
CA ILE A 137 20.56 -3.33 11.65
C ILE A 137 20.83 -4.83 11.83
N ASN A 138 22.07 -5.21 12.05
CA ASN A 138 22.47 -6.60 12.18
C ASN A 138 21.81 -7.32 13.36
N LYS A 139 21.34 -6.59 14.38
CA LYS A 139 20.58 -7.14 15.52
C LYS A 139 19.07 -7.19 15.27
N LYS A 140 18.49 -6.20 14.52
CA LYS A 140 17.04 -6.15 14.24
C LYS A 140 16.61 -7.12 13.13
N LEU A 141 17.45 -7.38 12.12
CA LEU A 141 17.18 -8.34 11.05
C LEU A 141 16.81 -9.76 11.56
N LYS A 142 17.15 -10.08 12.80
CA LYS A 142 16.82 -11.37 13.43
C LYS A 142 15.44 -11.45 14.11
N LYS A 143 14.65 -10.37 14.17
CA LYS A 143 13.43 -10.29 14.99
C LYS A 143 12.20 -9.65 14.32
N SER A 144 12.22 -9.34 13.03
CA SER A 144 11.05 -8.72 12.41
C SER A 144 9.99 -9.78 12.07
N THR A 145 8.84 -9.65 12.68
CA THR A 145 7.62 -10.32 12.24
C THR A 145 7.31 -9.77 10.84
N GLU A 146 7.47 -10.60 9.83
CA GLU A 146 7.38 -10.21 8.42
C GLU A 146 5.93 -9.84 8.09
N LEU A 147 5.70 -8.56 7.74
CA LEU A 147 4.38 -8.09 7.29
C LEU A 147 4.00 -8.81 5.99
N SER A 148 2.74 -9.17 5.89
CA SER A 148 2.19 -9.74 4.66
C SER A 148 2.26 -8.74 3.52
N ASN A 149 2.51 -9.21 2.31
CA ASN A 149 2.49 -8.34 1.13
C ASN A 149 1.06 -8.03 0.67
N VAL A 150 0.91 -7.02 -0.17
CA VAL A 150 -0.40 -6.58 -0.69
C VAL A 150 -1.09 -7.73 -1.44
N GLY A 151 -0.35 -8.54 -2.22
CA GLY A 151 -0.94 -9.65 -2.97
C GLY A 151 -1.58 -10.71 -2.08
N ASP A 152 -0.96 -11.06 -0.95
CA ASP A 152 -1.51 -12.03 0.00
C ASP A 152 -2.74 -11.47 0.71
N ARG A 153 -2.74 -10.18 1.05
CA ARG A 153 -3.90 -9.50 1.62
C ARG A 153 -5.07 -9.42 0.63
N GLU A 154 -4.80 -9.12 -0.64
CA GLU A 154 -5.83 -9.09 -1.69
C GLU A 154 -6.46 -10.47 -1.91
N TYR A 155 -5.67 -11.54 -1.86
CA TYR A 155 -6.20 -12.90 -1.91
C TYR A 155 -7.12 -13.19 -0.74
N PHE A 156 -6.74 -12.81 0.48
CA PHE A 156 -7.60 -12.93 1.67
C PHE A 156 -8.90 -12.12 1.52
N TYR A 157 -8.84 -10.86 1.07
CA TYR A 157 -10.02 -10.03 0.88
C TYR A 157 -10.97 -10.62 -0.14
N LYS A 158 -10.45 -11.19 -1.23
CA LYS A 158 -11.28 -11.86 -2.22
C LYS A 158 -12.06 -13.02 -1.62
N GLN A 159 -11.40 -13.88 -0.85
CA GLN A 159 -12.07 -15.01 -0.19
C GLN A 159 -13.10 -14.54 0.85
N LEU A 160 -12.78 -13.51 1.62
CA LEU A 160 -13.71 -12.94 2.59
C LEU A 160 -14.93 -12.33 1.90
N ASP A 161 -14.73 -11.57 0.81
CA ASP A 161 -15.80 -10.98 0.02
C ASP A 161 -16.73 -12.05 -0.56
N GLU A 162 -16.19 -13.16 -1.06
CA GLU A 162 -16.96 -14.29 -1.58
C GLU A 162 -17.82 -14.96 -0.48
N LEU A 163 -17.23 -15.19 0.70
CA LEU A 163 -17.94 -15.74 1.85
C LEU A 163 -19.07 -14.83 2.31
N LEU A 164 -18.79 -13.54 2.49
CA LEU A 164 -19.77 -12.55 2.93
C LEU A 164 -20.90 -12.35 1.92
N THR A 165 -20.60 -12.48 0.63
CA THR A 165 -21.63 -12.44 -0.43
C THR A 165 -22.54 -13.66 -0.36
N LYS A 166 -21.97 -14.87 -0.22
CA LYS A 166 -22.73 -16.11 -0.11
C LYS A 166 -23.62 -16.16 1.14
N SER A 167 -23.15 -15.61 2.27
CA SER A 167 -23.91 -15.53 3.52
C SER A 167 -25.01 -14.46 3.53
N GLY A 168 -25.16 -13.67 2.45
CA GLY A 168 -26.14 -12.58 2.41
C GLY A 168 -25.78 -11.37 3.28
N PHE A 169 -24.53 -11.24 3.73
CA PHE A 169 -24.09 -10.13 4.57
C PHE A 169 -24.27 -8.75 3.91
N PHE A 170 -24.15 -8.68 2.59
CA PHE A 170 -24.35 -7.44 1.83
C PHE A 170 -25.82 -7.25 1.46
N TYR A 171 -26.61 -6.64 2.34
CA TYR A 171 -28.06 -6.43 2.14
C TYR A 171 -28.40 -5.50 0.96
N SER A 172 -27.51 -4.57 0.58
CA SER A 172 -27.72 -3.60 -0.48
C SER A 172 -26.55 -3.61 -1.45
N SER A 173 -26.86 -3.74 -2.73
CA SER A 173 -25.86 -3.65 -3.82
C SER A 173 -25.18 -2.29 -3.87
N GLU A 174 -25.87 -1.20 -3.52
CA GLU A 174 -25.33 0.15 -3.50
C GLU A 174 -24.34 0.35 -2.34
N MET A 175 -24.63 -0.23 -1.17
CA MET A 175 -23.79 -0.11 0.01
C MET A 175 -22.64 -1.11 0.06
N ALA A 176 -22.72 -2.23 -0.65
CA ALA A 176 -21.71 -3.28 -0.65
C ALA A 176 -20.28 -2.74 -0.93
N PRO A 177 -20.04 -1.85 -1.92
CA PRO A 177 -18.71 -1.30 -2.15
C PRO A 177 -18.17 -0.48 -0.97
N VAL A 178 -19.03 0.23 -0.25
CA VAL A 178 -18.63 1.02 0.93
C VAL A 178 -18.24 0.09 2.07
N VAL A 179 -19.04 -0.96 2.31
CA VAL A 179 -18.77 -1.95 3.37
C VAL A 179 -17.48 -2.71 3.08
N LYS A 180 -17.24 -3.11 1.84
CA LYS A 180 -16.00 -3.77 1.42
C LYS A 180 -14.78 -2.88 1.67
N ARG A 181 -14.84 -1.58 1.35
CA ARG A 181 -13.77 -0.62 1.67
C ARG A 181 -13.53 -0.50 3.17
N ASN A 182 -14.59 -0.48 3.97
CA ASN A 182 -14.47 -0.41 5.43
C ASN A 182 -13.80 -1.67 6.00
N ILE A 183 -14.15 -2.85 5.51
CA ILE A 183 -13.51 -4.12 5.90
C ILE A 183 -12.02 -4.10 5.56
N ARG A 184 -11.64 -3.72 4.34
CA ARG A 184 -10.23 -3.59 3.93
C ARG A 184 -9.48 -2.60 4.82
N SER A 185 -10.05 -1.43 5.07
CA SER A 185 -9.46 -0.43 5.94
C SER A 185 -9.26 -0.92 7.38
N LEU A 186 -10.18 -1.73 7.91
CA LEU A 186 -10.06 -2.33 9.23
C LEU A 186 -8.83 -3.26 9.30
N PHE A 187 -8.69 -4.17 8.38
CA PHE A 187 -7.58 -5.12 8.35
C PHE A 187 -6.23 -4.45 8.03
N ASN A 188 -6.19 -3.45 7.14
CA ASN A 188 -4.96 -2.71 6.85
C ASN A 188 -4.43 -1.97 8.09
N ARG A 189 -5.32 -1.46 8.95
CA ARG A 189 -4.91 -0.84 10.23
C ARG A 189 -4.30 -1.82 11.22
N ALA A 190 -4.60 -3.12 11.09
CA ALA A 190 -4.04 -4.17 11.93
C ALA A 190 -2.61 -4.54 11.57
N SER A 191 -2.12 -4.09 10.40
CA SER A 191 -0.76 -4.41 9.92
C SER A 191 -0.48 -5.92 9.92
N LEU A 192 -1.31 -6.67 9.19
CA LEU A 192 -1.32 -8.13 9.18
C LEU A 192 0.01 -8.74 8.79
N THR A 193 0.46 -9.71 9.56
CA THR A 193 1.60 -10.57 9.24
C THR A 193 1.17 -11.78 8.39
N HIS A 194 2.12 -12.51 7.82
CA HIS A 194 1.83 -13.78 7.15
C HIS A 194 1.17 -14.80 8.10
N GLN A 195 1.52 -14.77 9.41
CA GLN A 195 0.90 -15.66 10.40
C GLN A 195 -0.56 -15.30 10.65
N ASP A 196 -0.87 -13.99 10.74
CA ASP A 196 -2.24 -13.51 10.91
C ASP A 196 -3.12 -13.93 9.74
N LEU A 197 -2.61 -13.79 8.50
CA LEU A 197 -3.34 -14.24 7.32
C LEU A 197 -3.61 -15.74 7.32
N ARG A 198 -2.63 -16.57 7.72
CA ARG A 198 -2.87 -18.03 7.86
C ARG A 198 -3.98 -18.33 8.86
N THR A 199 -3.98 -17.64 9.99
CA THR A 199 -5.04 -17.79 11.01
C THR A 199 -6.41 -17.38 10.48
N LEU A 200 -6.48 -16.22 9.80
CA LEU A 200 -7.72 -15.72 9.21
C LEU A 200 -8.25 -16.64 8.10
N HIS A 201 -7.38 -17.19 7.24
CA HIS A 201 -7.77 -18.21 6.25
C HIS A 201 -8.33 -19.47 6.91
N GLY A 202 -7.74 -19.90 8.04
CA GLY A 202 -8.27 -21.03 8.82
C GLY A 202 -9.68 -20.77 9.33
N ILE A 203 -9.95 -19.57 9.85
CA ILE A 203 -11.28 -19.15 10.32
C ILE A 203 -12.29 -19.19 9.16
N ILE A 204 -11.97 -18.58 8.01
CA ILE A 204 -12.84 -18.58 6.83
C ILE A 204 -13.17 -20.01 6.39
N ARG A 205 -12.16 -20.88 6.31
CA ARG A 205 -12.34 -22.27 5.91
C ARG A 205 -13.27 -23.02 6.88
N SER A 206 -13.12 -22.83 8.19
CA SER A 206 -14.01 -23.44 9.18
C SER A 206 -15.46 -22.97 9.03
N CYS A 207 -15.67 -21.66 8.83
CA CYS A 207 -17.03 -21.13 8.61
C CYS A 207 -17.68 -21.72 7.35
N LEU A 208 -16.93 -21.95 6.27
CA LEU A 208 -17.44 -22.53 5.04
C LEU A 208 -17.86 -24.00 5.20
N LEU A 209 -17.11 -24.78 5.97
CA LEU A 209 -17.44 -26.18 6.24
C LEU A 209 -18.75 -26.32 7.00
N TYR A 210 -18.97 -25.51 8.05
CA TYR A 210 -20.21 -25.55 8.83
C TYR A 210 -21.45 -25.09 8.05
N THR A 211 -21.28 -24.21 7.04
CA THR A 211 -22.40 -23.78 6.19
C THR A 211 -22.77 -24.78 5.10
N SER A 212 -21.85 -25.66 4.66
CA SER A 212 -22.15 -26.73 3.72
C SER A 212 -22.87 -27.91 4.41
N ASP A 213 -22.43 -28.30 5.60
CA ASP A 213 -23.03 -29.41 6.34
C ASP A 213 -24.48 -29.10 6.80
N ALA A 214 -24.78 -27.83 7.10
CA ALA A 214 -26.14 -27.39 7.46
C ALA A 214 -27.10 -27.28 6.27
N ALA A 215 -26.63 -27.33 5.03
CA ALA A 215 -27.45 -27.27 3.84
C ALA A 215 -27.79 -28.66 3.27
N ASP A 216 -27.10 -29.71 3.72
CA ASP A 216 -27.35 -31.11 3.31
C ASP A 216 -28.28 -31.86 4.30
N ASP A 217 -28.71 -31.24 5.40
CA ASP A 217 -29.63 -31.82 6.41
C ASP A 217 -31.09 -31.35 6.28
N ASP A 218 -31.51 -30.64 5.23
CA ASP A 218 -32.88 -30.28 4.84
C ASP A 218 -33.26 -31.02 3.54
#